data_ba83bd5f19b49b4139a74dd5b30014f1
#
_entry.id   ba83bd5f19b49b4139a74dd5b30014f1
#
_cell.length_a   1.000
_cell.length_b   1.000
_cell.length_c   1.000
_cell.angle_alpha   90.00
_cell.angle_beta   90.00
_cell.angle_gamma   90.00
#
_symmetry.space_group_name_H-M   'P 1'
#
loop_
_entity.id
_entity.type
_entity.pdbx_description
1 polymer ?
#
loop_
_entity_poly.entity_id
_entity_poly.type
_entity_poly.pdbx_seq_one_letter_code
_entity_poly.pdbx_strand_id
1 'polypeptide(L)'
;GSGRLYCPGKIVFTWDLPQTLEVGGRMYEIRTDFRPALDILVAFNDPELPEENKIQVMMEILFVELPPEEYLNEAVERAYWYLDCGKRSDGKAGPRVMDWEQDASMIFSAINKVAGYEVRNPQRYTHWWTFAGYFDEIDEGIFSQVLAIRQKRAKGKKLEKWEEEFLHEHRSLVILENKTS
;
A
#
# COMPACT_ATOMS: atom_id res chain seq x y z
N GLY A 1 27.31 -0.26 -5.82
CA GLY A 1 26.93 1.00 -6.41
C GLY A 1 25.90 1.70 -5.56
N SER A 2 26.20 2.92 -5.09
CA SER A 2 25.27 3.72 -4.31
C SER A 2 24.07 4.09 -5.19
N GLY A 3 22.93 3.44 -4.96
CA GLY A 3 21.69 3.81 -5.61
C GLY A 3 21.24 5.19 -5.15
N ARG A 4 21.20 6.15 -6.07
CA ARG A 4 20.59 7.45 -5.83
C ARG A 4 19.20 7.46 -6.43
N LEU A 5 18.20 7.68 -5.61
CA LEU A 5 16.84 7.95 -6.08
C LEU A 5 16.77 9.41 -6.53
N TYR A 6 16.51 9.61 -7.81
CA TYR A 6 16.37 10.95 -8.36
C TYR A 6 14.94 11.44 -8.16
N CYS A 7 14.77 12.29 -7.16
CA CYS A 7 13.61 13.17 -7.08
C CYS A 7 14.00 14.48 -7.80
N PRO A 8 13.26 14.94 -8.83
CA PRO A 8 13.63 16.20 -9.51
C PRO A 8 13.85 17.31 -8.50
N GLY A 9 15.06 17.87 -8.45
CA GLY A 9 15.47 18.92 -7.54
C GLY A 9 16.28 18.50 -6.32
N LYS A 10 16.26 17.24 -5.89
CA LYS A 10 17.04 16.77 -4.75
C LYS A 10 17.50 15.32 -4.91
N ILE A 11 18.75 15.06 -4.63
CA ILE A 11 19.29 13.70 -4.56
C ILE A 11 18.93 13.14 -3.19
N VAL A 12 18.12 12.06 -3.17
CA VAL A 12 17.81 11.28 -1.98
C VAL A 12 18.64 10.01 -2.01
N PHE A 13 19.35 9.72 -0.95
CA PHE A 13 20.08 8.48 -0.83
C PHE A 13 19.11 7.31 -0.61
N THR A 14 19.44 6.14 -1.16
CA THR A 14 18.59 4.93 -1.06
C THR A 14 18.31 4.50 0.38
N TRP A 15 19.22 4.83 1.29
CA TRP A 15 19.08 4.51 2.72
C TRP A 15 18.33 5.57 3.53
N ASP A 16 17.98 6.71 2.92
CA ASP A 16 17.20 7.75 3.57
C ASP A 16 15.71 7.48 3.35
N LEU A 17 14.94 7.53 4.42
CA LEU A 17 13.48 7.49 4.33
C LEU A 17 12.94 8.91 4.19
N PRO A 18 12.11 9.19 3.15
CA PRO A 18 11.60 10.55 2.93
C PRO A 18 10.66 10.97 4.06
N GLN A 19 10.86 12.18 4.57
CA GLN A 19 10.01 12.84 5.56
C GLN A 19 9.26 14.03 4.97
N THR A 20 9.71 14.49 3.81
CA THR A 20 9.19 15.64 3.09
C THR A 20 9.12 15.35 1.61
N LEU A 21 8.27 16.09 0.90
CA LEU A 21 8.22 16.10 -0.56
C LEU A 21 8.46 17.51 -1.08
N GLU A 22 9.27 17.64 -2.13
CA GLU A 22 9.51 18.90 -2.80
C GLU A 22 8.42 19.19 -3.83
N VAL A 23 7.75 20.32 -3.69
CA VAL A 23 6.70 20.78 -4.59
C VAL A 23 6.90 22.27 -4.83
N GLY A 24 6.99 22.69 -6.09
CA GLY A 24 7.19 24.10 -6.45
C GLY A 24 8.47 24.71 -5.85
N GLY A 25 9.52 23.92 -5.67
CA GLY A 25 10.79 24.36 -5.08
C GLY A 25 10.80 24.48 -3.55
N ARG A 26 9.69 24.14 -2.89
CA ARG A 26 9.57 24.15 -1.41
C ARG A 26 9.39 22.73 -0.88
N MET A 27 9.98 22.45 0.30
CA MET A 27 9.81 21.19 1.01
C MET A 27 8.55 21.22 1.87
N TYR A 28 7.69 20.20 1.69
CA TYR A 28 6.46 20.03 2.47
C TYR A 28 6.57 18.79 3.33
N GLU A 29 6.29 18.94 4.61
CA GLU A 29 6.20 17.80 5.54
C GLU A 29 5.03 16.89 5.18
N ILE A 30 5.26 15.59 5.23
CA ILE A 30 4.25 14.56 5.02
C ILE A 30 4.12 13.65 6.24
N ARG A 31 2.95 13.03 6.38
CA ARG A 31 2.67 12.03 7.42
C ARG A 31 3.23 10.70 6.97
N THR A 32 4.32 10.26 7.58
CA THR A 32 5.12 9.13 7.11
C THR A 32 4.86 7.81 7.85
N ASP A 33 4.07 7.82 8.92
CA ASP A 33 3.59 6.57 9.53
C ASP A 33 2.77 5.76 8.51
N PHE A 34 2.78 4.44 8.63
CA PHE A 34 2.09 3.59 7.67
C PHE A 34 0.55 3.75 7.67
N ARG A 35 -0.04 4.20 8.79
CA ARG A 35 -1.51 4.30 8.92
C ARG A 35 -2.14 5.30 7.94
N PRO A 36 -1.64 6.54 7.82
CA PRO A 36 -2.12 7.45 6.79
C PRO A 36 -2.04 6.88 5.37
N ALA A 37 -0.96 6.18 5.04
CA ALA A 37 -0.84 5.55 3.72
C ALA A 37 -1.90 4.45 3.51
N LEU A 38 -2.19 3.63 4.52
CA LEU A 38 -3.27 2.64 4.44
C LEU A 38 -4.64 3.28 4.29
N ASP A 39 -4.92 4.38 4.99
CA ASP A 39 -6.17 5.12 4.84
C ASP A 39 -6.36 5.62 3.41
N ILE A 40 -5.30 6.09 2.77
CA ILE A 40 -5.30 6.50 1.36
C ILE A 40 -5.59 5.30 0.45
N LEU A 41 -4.93 4.16 0.66
CA LEU A 41 -5.14 2.95 -0.15
C LEU A 41 -6.56 2.40 -0.01
N VAL A 42 -7.14 2.44 1.19
CA VAL A 42 -8.54 2.07 1.43
C VAL A 42 -9.48 3.00 0.67
N ALA A 43 -9.22 4.31 0.70
CA ALA A 43 -10.00 5.29 -0.06
C ALA A 43 -9.90 5.05 -1.57
N PHE A 44 -8.71 4.72 -2.09
CA PHE A 44 -8.52 4.41 -3.52
C PHE A 44 -9.27 3.16 -3.98
N ASN A 45 -9.48 2.20 -3.07
CA ASN A 45 -10.23 0.97 -3.35
C ASN A 45 -11.75 1.11 -3.14
N ASP A 46 -12.21 2.28 -2.72
CA ASP A 46 -13.65 2.55 -2.56
C ASP A 46 -14.29 2.85 -3.93
N PRO A 47 -15.16 1.97 -4.45
CA PRO A 47 -15.79 2.18 -5.75
C PRO A 47 -16.83 3.31 -5.76
N GLU A 48 -17.31 3.73 -4.58
CA GLU A 48 -18.29 4.82 -4.43
C GLU A 48 -17.64 6.19 -4.39
N LEU A 49 -16.31 6.24 -4.14
CA LEU A 49 -15.58 7.50 -4.08
C LEU A 49 -15.15 7.93 -5.49
N PRO A 50 -15.59 9.11 -6.00
CA PRO A 50 -15.14 9.63 -7.28
C PRO A 50 -13.63 9.86 -7.31
N GLU A 51 -13.00 9.72 -8.49
CA GLU A 51 -11.54 9.88 -8.64
C GLU A 51 -11.02 11.23 -8.17
N GLU A 52 -11.75 12.30 -8.43
CA GLU A 52 -11.42 13.66 -7.95
C GLU A 52 -11.33 13.72 -6.42
N ASN A 53 -12.26 13.05 -5.76
CA ASN A 53 -12.31 12.98 -4.29
C ASN A 53 -11.20 12.08 -3.74
N LYS A 54 -10.79 11.02 -4.46
CA LYS A 54 -9.64 10.18 -4.07
C LYS A 54 -8.35 11.00 -4.04
N ILE A 55 -8.12 11.82 -5.05
CA ILE A 55 -6.96 12.71 -5.10
C ILE A 55 -6.99 13.72 -3.94
N GLN A 56 -8.14 14.33 -3.69
CA GLN A 56 -8.30 15.27 -2.58
C GLN A 56 -8.02 14.59 -1.24
N VAL A 57 -8.58 13.40 -1.00
CA VAL A 57 -8.35 12.60 0.22
C VAL A 57 -6.88 12.28 0.38
N MET A 58 -6.21 11.84 -0.68
CA MET A 58 -4.77 11.57 -0.66
C MET A 58 -3.97 12.79 -0.24
N MET A 59 -4.24 13.95 -0.82
CA MET A 59 -3.54 15.20 -0.51
C MET A 59 -3.74 15.61 0.94
N GLU A 60 -4.98 15.60 1.43
CA GLU A 60 -5.32 16.02 2.79
C GLU A 60 -4.77 15.06 3.86
N ILE A 61 -4.73 13.76 3.58
CA ILE A 61 -4.19 12.77 4.51
C ILE A 61 -2.66 12.81 4.52
N LEU A 62 -2.02 12.92 3.35
CA LEU A 62 -0.57 12.81 3.25
C LEU A 62 0.16 14.06 3.69
N PHE A 63 -0.24 15.23 3.18
CA PHE A 63 0.44 16.50 3.46
C PHE A 63 -0.02 17.10 4.79
N VAL A 64 0.93 17.54 5.62
CA VAL A 64 0.64 18.28 6.85
C VAL A 64 0.10 19.68 6.51
N GLU A 65 0.72 20.35 5.55
CA GLU A 65 0.27 21.60 4.94
C GLU A 65 0.12 21.37 3.44
N LEU A 66 -1.05 21.70 2.89
CA LEU A 66 -1.32 21.51 1.47
C LEU A 66 -0.47 22.47 0.62
N PRO A 67 0.20 21.98 -0.43
CA PRO A 67 0.83 22.83 -1.42
C PRO A 67 -0.21 23.72 -2.13
N PRO A 68 0.20 24.89 -2.67
CA PRO A 68 -0.68 25.74 -3.45
C PRO A 68 -1.31 25.04 -4.63
N GLU A 69 -2.54 25.38 -4.96
CA GLU A 69 -3.32 24.76 -6.05
C GLU A 69 -2.60 24.81 -7.41
N GLU A 70 -1.81 25.87 -7.66
CA GLU A 70 -1.00 26.01 -8.89
C GLU A 70 0.02 24.87 -9.09
N TYR A 71 0.44 24.20 -8.01
CA TYR A 71 1.37 23.06 -8.02
C TYR A 71 0.69 21.70 -7.81
N LEU A 72 -0.65 21.62 -7.93
CA LEU A 72 -1.40 20.42 -7.62
C LEU A 72 -0.91 19.20 -8.41
N ASN A 73 -0.66 19.34 -9.71
CA ASN A 73 -0.20 18.22 -10.54
C ASN A 73 1.15 17.68 -10.06
N GLU A 74 2.09 18.56 -9.76
CA GLU A 74 3.40 18.17 -9.22
C GLU A 74 3.25 17.51 -7.85
N ALA A 75 2.41 18.05 -6.97
CA ALA A 75 2.15 17.48 -5.65
C ALA A 75 1.54 16.08 -5.74
N VAL A 76 0.61 15.86 -6.66
CA VAL A 76 0.01 14.55 -6.92
C VAL A 76 1.06 13.54 -7.41
N GLU A 77 1.92 13.92 -8.35
CA GLU A 77 3.00 13.05 -8.83
C GLU A 77 3.97 12.67 -7.71
N ARG A 78 4.32 13.61 -6.83
CA ARG A 78 5.17 13.37 -5.66
C ARG A 78 4.51 12.44 -4.65
N ALA A 79 3.21 12.64 -4.41
CA ALA A 79 2.44 11.77 -3.52
C ALA A 79 2.41 10.32 -4.03
N TYR A 80 2.14 10.10 -5.31
CA TYR A 80 2.20 8.77 -5.92
C TYR A 80 3.59 8.14 -5.83
N TRP A 81 4.63 8.92 -6.13
CA TRP A 81 6.00 8.44 -5.98
C TRP A 81 6.29 7.95 -4.55
N TYR A 82 5.84 8.71 -3.56
CA TYR A 82 6.00 8.33 -2.16
C TYR A 82 5.20 7.07 -1.79
N LEU A 83 3.93 7.01 -2.19
CA LEU A 83 3.07 5.85 -1.91
C LEU A 83 3.58 4.57 -2.59
N ASP A 84 4.19 4.68 -3.75
CA ASP A 84 4.81 3.58 -4.48
C ASP A 84 6.24 3.26 -3.99
N CYS A 85 6.64 3.79 -2.85
CA CYS A 85 7.97 3.57 -2.24
C CYS A 85 9.14 3.96 -3.15
N GLY A 86 8.98 4.99 -3.96
CA GLY A 86 9.99 5.44 -4.93
C GLY A 86 10.19 4.51 -6.12
N LYS A 87 9.35 3.47 -6.27
CA LYS A 87 9.39 2.54 -7.40
C LYS A 87 8.70 3.16 -8.61
N ARG A 88 9.15 2.81 -9.82
CA ARG A 88 8.40 3.12 -11.03
C ARG A 88 7.30 2.07 -11.21
N SER A 89 6.06 2.52 -11.28
CA SER A 89 4.96 1.65 -11.70
C SER A 89 5.06 1.42 -13.21
N ASP A 90 4.92 0.18 -13.64
CA ASP A 90 4.77 -0.17 -15.05
C ASP A 90 3.33 0.04 -15.58
N GLY A 91 2.47 0.60 -14.73
CA GLY A 91 1.08 0.94 -15.08
C GLY A 91 0.15 -0.25 -15.30
N LYS A 92 0.63 -1.47 -15.09
CA LYS A 92 -0.19 -2.67 -15.23
C LYS A 92 -0.85 -3.02 -13.90
N ALA A 93 -2.13 -2.70 -13.79
CA ALA A 93 -2.95 -3.18 -12.70
C ALA A 93 -3.26 -4.67 -12.91
N GLY A 94 -2.86 -5.52 -11.98
CA GLY A 94 -3.28 -6.92 -11.92
C GLY A 94 -4.71 -7.05 -11.38
N PRO A 95 -5.27 -8.27 -11.39
CA PRO A 95 -6.57 -8.53 -10.78
C PRO A 95 -6.53 -8.24 -9.28
N ARG A 96 -7.65 -7.78 -8.72
CA ARG A 96 -7.81 -7.58 -7.28
C ARG A 96 -7.74 -8.94 -6.57
N VAL A 97 -6.72 -9.13 -5.73
CA VAL A 97 -6.48 -10.38 -4.99
C VAL A 97 -6.43 -10.21 -3.48
N MET A 98 -6.56 -8.98 -2.98
CA MET A 98 -6.56 -8.68 -1.56
C MET A 98 -7.44 -7.47 -1.23
N ASP A 99 -7.78 -7.35 0.04
CA ASP A 99 -8.48 -6.21 0.60
C ASP A 99 -7.91 -5.87 1.98
N TRP A 100 -7.46 -4.62 2.16
CA TRP A 100 -6.82 -4.19 3.40
C TRP A 100 -7.74 -4.29 4.63
N GLU A 101 -9.05 -4.13 4.45
CA GLU A 101 -10.02 -4.20 5.54
C GLU A 101 -10.46 -5.64 5.80
N GLN A 102 -10.90 -6.36 4.75
CA GLN A 102 -11.35 -7.74 4.90
C GLN A 102 -10.22 -8.66 5.40
N ASP A 103 -9.01 -8.48 4.87
CA ASP A 103 -7.86 -9.33 5.14
C ASP A 103 -6.97 -8.83 6.29
N ALA A 104 -7.35 -7.73 6.96
CA ALA A 104 -6.52 -7.03 7.94
C ALA A 104 -5.91 -7.96 8.98
N SER A 105 -6.70 -8.87 9.56
CA SER A 105 -6.22 -9.80 10.57
C SER A 105 -5.08 -10.70 10.07
N MET A 106 -5.23 -11.26 8.86
CA MET A 106 -4.21 -12.12 8.26
C MET A 106 -2.96 -11.32 7.86
N ILE A 107 -3.16 -10.14 7.26
CA ILE A 107 -2.07 -9.29 6.81
C ILE A 107 -1.22 -8.83 8.00
N PHE A 108 -1.84 -8.31 9.05
CA PHE A 108 -1.10 -7.83 10.22
C PHE A 108 -0.43 -8.95 11.00
N SER A 109 -1.04 -10.12 11.09
CA SER A 109 -0.39 -11.30 11.66
C SER A 109 0.89 -11.66 10.89
N ALA A 110 0.82 -11.67 9.56
CA ALA A 110 1.97 -11.95 8.71
C ALA A 110 3.05 -10.85 8.78
N ILE A 111 2.65 -9.59 8.76
CA ILE A 111 3.58 -8.46 8.91
C ILE A 111 4.28 -8.49 10.26
N ASN A 112 3.55 -8.74 11.36
CA ASN A 112 4.13 -8.84 12.71
C ASN A 112 5.18 -9.94 12.80
N LYS A 113 4.97 -11.05 12.11
CA LYS A 113 5.96 -12.14 12.04
C LYS A 113 7.24 -11.68 11.35
N VAL A 114 7.15 -10.98 10.23
CA VAL A 114 8.31 -10.42 9.52
C VAL A 114 9.01 -9.35 10.36
N ALA A 115 8.24 -8.42 10.93
CA ALA A 115 8.76 -7.29 11.70
C ALA A 115 9.37 -7.70 13.04
N GLY A 116 8.87 -8.78 13.65
CA GLY A 116 9.26 -9.21 14.99
C GLY A 116 8.61 -8.40 16.12
N TYR A 117 7.57 -7.61 15.82
CA TYR A 117 6.81 -6.83 16.80
C TYR A 117 5.40 -6.54 16.29
N GLU A 118 4.49 -6.11 17.20
CA GLU A 118 3.15 -5.65 16.83
C GLU A 118 3.22 -4.26 16.20
N VAL A 119 3.08 -4.19 14.87
CA VAL A 119 3.18 -2.93 14.12
C VAL A 119 2.03 -1.96 14.43
N ARG A 120 0.87 -2.48 14.88
CA ARG A 120 -0.31 -1.67 15.23
C ARG A 120 -0.24 -1.06 16.63
N ASN A 121 0.84 -1.29 17.39
CA ASN A 121 1.01 -0.65 18.70
C ASN A 121 0.89 0.87 18.54
N PRO A 122 -0.09 1.55 19.23
CA PRO A 122 -0.33 2.97 19.04
C PRO A 122 0.85 3.87 19.39
N GLN A 123 1.74 3.39 20.24
CA GLN A 123 2.93 4.13 20.68
C GLN A 123 4.14 3.88 19.80
N ARG A 124 4.01 3.08 18.76
CA ARG A 124 5.11 2.73 17.89
C ARG A 124 4.91 3.29 16.48
N TYR A 125 5.87 4.10 16.06
CA TYR A 125 5.96 4.61 14.70
C TYR A 125 6.62 3.58 13.78
N THR A 126 6.07 3.40 12.58
CA THR A 126 6.70 2.65 11.49
C THR A 126 6.50 3.42 10.19
N HIS A 127 7.60 3.83 9.57
CA HIS A 127 7.55 4.53 8.27
C HIS A 127 6.86 3.67 7.22
N TRP A 128 6.06 4.30 6.36
CA TRP A 128 5.32 3.61 5.30
C TRP A 128 6.21 2.69 4.45
N TRP A 129 7.39 3.14 4.05
CA TRP A 129 8.30 2.33 3.25
C TRP A 129 8.82 1.10 3.98
N THR A 130 9.05 1.21 5.28
CA THR A 130 9.43 0.08 6.12
C THR A 130 8.30 -0.93 6.24
N PHE A 131 7.08 -0.45 6.47
CA PHE A 131 5.89 -1.30 6.52
C PHE A 131 5.64 -2.01 5.18
N ALA A 132 5.72 -1.31 4.07
CA ALA A 132 5.61 -1.89 2.74
C ALA A 132 6.67 -2.95 2.47
N GLY A 133 7.89 -2.74 2.97
CA GLY A 133 8.96 -3.75 2.91
C GLY A 133 8.61 -5.02 3.69
N TYR A 134 8.04 -4.89 4.88
CA TYR A 134 7.56 -6.05 5.64
C TYR A 134 6.46 -6.82 4.89
N PHE A 135 5.55 -6.09 4.27
CA PHE A 135 4.50 -6.69 3.44
C PHE A 135 5.08 -7.48 2.26
N ASP A 136 6.05 -6.91 1.56
CA ASP A 136 6.71 -7.55 0.41
C ASP A 136 7.48 -8.82 0.80
N GLU A 137 7.94 -8.93 2.03
CA GLU A 137 8.67 -10.09 2.57
C GLU A 137 7.77 -11.22 3.08
N ILE A 138 6.44 -11.08 3.01
CA ILE A 138 5.52 -12.15 3.41
C ILE A 138 5.61 -13.29 2.39
N ASP A 139 6.13 -14.43 2.81
CA ASP A 139 6.34 -15.61 1.96
C ASP A 139 5.66 -16.89 2.50
N GLU A 140 5.14 -16.86 3.71
CA GLU A 140 4.52 -18.01 4.38
C GLU A 140 3.28 -17.61 5.20
N GLY A 141 2.54 -18.63 5.67
CA GLY A 141 1.38 -18.46 6.53
C GLY A 141 0.05 -18.40 5.78
N ILE A 142 -1.03 -18.16 6.53
CA ILE A 142 -2.41 -18.21 6.00
C ILE A 142 -2.63 -17.18 4.90
N PHE A 143 -2.17 -15.95 5.10
CA PHE A 143 -2.34 -14.90 4.09
C PHE A 143 -1.69 -15.27 2.76
N SER A 144 -0.48 -15.82 2.81
CA SER A 144 0.25 -16.28 1.62
C SER A 144 -0.52 -17.36 0.86
N GLN A 145 -1.10 -18.34 1.59
CA GLN A 145 -1.93 -19.40 1.00
C GLN A 145 -3.21 -18.85 0.36
N VAL A 146 -3.92 -17.97 1.07
CA VAL A 146 -5.13 -17.33 0.56
C VAL A 146 -4.83 -16.53 -0.71
N LEU A 147 -3.74 -15.75 -0.70
CA LEU A 147 -3.32 -14.95 -1.84
C LEU A 147 -2.99 -15.82 -3.07
N ALA A 148 -2.26 -16.92 -2.86
CA ALA A 148 -1.92 -17.87 -3.93
C ALA A 148 -3.16 -18.49 -4.58
N ILE A 149 -4.15 -18.89 -3.78
CA ILE A 149 -5.41 -19.45 -4.28
C ILE A 149 -6.20 -18.41 -5.06
N ARG A 150 -6.31 -17.19 -4.54
CA ARG A 150 -6.99 -16.08 -5.23
C ARG A 150 -6.33 -15.73 -6.56
N GLN A 151 -5.00 -15.70 -6.61
CA GLN A 151 -4.23 -15.44 -7.85
C GLN A 151 -4.47 -16.51 -8.90
N LYS A 152 -4.46 -17.79 -8.52
CA LYS A 152 -4.78 -18.90 -9.43
C LYS A 152 -6.20 -18.78 -9.97
N ARG A 153 -7.19 -18.53 -9.11
CA ARG A 153 -8.59 -18.34 -9.53
C ARG A 153 -8.76 -17.16 -10.47
N ALA A 154 -8.14 -16.04 -10.17
CA ALA A 154 -8.19 -14.85 -11.02
C ALA A 154 -7.60 -15.07 -12.42
N LYS A 155 -6.62 -15.95 -12.54
CA LYS A 155 -5.97 -16.34 -13.80
C LYS A 155 -6.63 -17.56 -14.47
N GLY A 156 -7.70 -18.10 -13.91
CA GLY A 156 -8.37 -19.31 -14.42
C GLY A 156 -7.51 -20.57 -14.33
N LYS A 157 -6.51 -20.59 -13.44
CA LYS A 157 -5.65 -21.77 -13.23
C LYS A 157 -6.32 -22.78 -12.32
N LYS A 158 -6.04 -24.06 -12.57
CA LYS A 158 -6.53 -25.17 -11.74
C LYS A 158 -5.88 -25.13 -10.36
N LEU A 159 -6.70 -25.33 -9.32
CA LEU A 159 -6.22 -25.50 -7.95
C LEU A 159 -5.69 -26.92 -7.73
N GLU A 160 -4.70 -27.06 -6.88
CA GLU A 160 -4.27 -28.33 -6.33
C GLU A 160 -5.35 -28.87 -5.37
N LYS A 161 -5.34 -30.20 -5.13
CA LYS A 161 -6.32 -30.82 -4.24
C LYS A 161 -6.38 -30.18 -2.85
N TRP A 162 -5.25 -29.91 -2.26
CA TRP A 162 -5.18 -29.26 -0.94
C TRP A 162 -5.69 -27.80 -0.95
N GLU A 163 -5.53 -27.10 -2.07
CA GLU A 163 -6.05 -25.74 -2.27
C GLU A 163 -7.58 -25.75 -2.39
N GLU A 164 -8.14 -26.77 -3.07
CA GLU A 164 -9.59 -26.96 -3.17
C GLU A 164 -10.20 -27.29 -1.80
N GLU A 165 -9.55 -28.16 -1.03
CA GLU A 165 -9.95 -28.51 0.34
C GLU A 165 -9.88 -27.27 1.25
N PHE A 166 -8.80 -26.51 1.20
CA PHE A 166 -8.64 -25.25 1.95
C PHE A 166 -9.73 -24.24 1.59
N LEU A 167 -10.00 -24.05 0.31
CA LEU A 167 -11.07 -23.17 -0.16
C LEU A 167 -12.43 -23.59 0.35
N HIS A 168 -12.72 -24.90 0.35
CA HIS A 168 -13.98 -25.43 0.85
C HIS A 168 -14.15 -25.18 2.35
N GLU A 169 -13.12 -25.45 3.14
CA GLU A 169 -13.14 -25.28 4.59
C GLU A 169 -13.10 -23.80 5.05
N HIS A 170 -12.46 -22.95 4.29
CA HIS A 170 -12.21 -21.54 4.63
C HIS A 170 -12.78 -20.56 3.60
N ARG A 171 -13.93 -20.86 3.05
CA ARG A 171 -14.54 -20.10 1.97
C ARG A 171 -14.70 -18.61 2.29
N SER A 172 -15.16 -18.26 3.49
CA SER A 172 -15.33 -16.87 3.93
C SER A 172 -14.01 -16.12 4.03
N LEU A 173 -12.91 -16.83 4.26
CA LEU A 173 -11.58 -16.26 4.33
C LEU A 173 -10.99 -16.02 2.94
N VAL A 174 -11.21 -16.94 2.00
CA VAL A 174 -10.62 -16.92 0.66
C VAL A 174 -11.39 -16.02 -0.30
N ILE A 175 -12.72 -16.04 -0.25
CA ILE A 175 -13.54 -15.27 -1.20
C ILE A 175 -13.52 -13.78 -0.83
N LEU A 176 -13.07 -12.96 -1.77
CA LEU A 176 -13.17 -11.50 -1.65
C LEU A 176 -14.62 -11.05 -1.79
N GLU A 177 -15.07 -10.26 -0.85
CA GLU A 177 -16.37 -9.61 -0.91
C GLU A 177 -16.37 -8.52 -1.99
N ASN A 178 -17.48 -8.41 -2.71
CA ASN A 178 -17.69 -7.31 -3.62
C ASN A 178 -18.02 -6.04 -2.82
N LYS A 179 -17.25 -4.99 -3.01
CA LYS A 179 -17.53 -3.66 -2.42
C LYS A 179 -18.60 -2.90 -3.24
N THR A 180 -19.56 -3.60 -3.80
CA THR A 180 -20.71 -2.96 -4.43
C THR A 180 -21.89 -3.02 -3.48
N SER A 181 -22.37 -1.85 -3.14
CA SER A 181 -23.65 -1.64 -2.47
C SER A 181 -24.81 -2.28 -3.21
#